data_51a51667c3c22de963248706005a71cb
#
_entry.id   51a51667c3c22de963248706005a71cb
#
_cell.length_a   1.000
_cell.length_b   1.000
_cell.length_c   1.000
_cell.angle_alpha   90.00
_cell.angle_beta   90.00
_cell.angle_gamma   90.00
#
_symmetry.space_group_name_H-M   'P 1'
#
loop_
_entity.id
_entity.type
_entity.pdbx_description
1 polymer ?
#
loop_
_entity_poly.entity_id
_entity_poly.type
_entity_poly.pdbx_seq_one_letter_code
_entity_poly.pdbx_strand_id
1 'polypeptide(L)'
;MLLIVTPLFISTQSLEVTENCYEERIEQPIVELKPKDVQVVISEQDLVSALILVESRGNDSAIGDRHLVGEEAVGALQIRPVMVREVNRILKIQKSDKRYKLKDRFDREKTLEMFYIWKNYHHKDSDFETIARNWNGGPRGYKRNSTLRYWKKVQKELDGLTVR
;
A
#
# COMPACT_ATOMS: atom_id res chain seq x y z
N MET A 1 -30.15 18.30 83.29
CA MET A 1 -30.48 18.00 81.89
C MET A 1 -29.85 16.70 81.58
N LEU A 2 -30.64 15.62 81.65
CA LEU A 2 -30.21 14.23 81.60
C LEU A 2 -30.31 13.76 80.10
N LEU A 3 -29.16 13.40 79.48
CA LEU A 3 -29.18 12.78 78.17
C LEU A 3 -29.18 11.26 78.30
N ILE A 4 -30.29 10.67 77.84
CA ILE A 4 -30.48 9.22 77.81
C ILE A 4 -29.86 8.69 76.50
N VAL A 5 -28.86 7.85 76.61
CA VAL A 5 -28.28 7.14 75.53
C VAL A 5 -28.88 5.73 75.42
N THR A 6 -29.63 5.45 74.35
CA THR A 6 -30.19 4.11 74.10
C THR A 6 -29.19 3.31 73.29
N PRO A 7 -28.89 2.04 73.61
CA PRO A 7 -28.03 1.19 72.79
C PRO A 7 -28.80 0.60 71.62
N LEU A 8 -28.21 0.71 70.44
CA LEU A 8 -28.66 0.05 69.21
C LEU A 8 -28.27 -1.46 69.25
N PHE A 9 -29.28 -2.30 69.25
CA PHE A 9 -29.08 -3.76 69.05
C PHE A 9 -28.79 -4.05 67.57
N ILE A 10 -27.60 -4.53 67.24
CA ILE A 10 -27.27 -5.05 65.92
C ILE A 10 -27.57 -6.54 65.92
N SER A 11 -28.61 -6.95 65.22
CA SER A 11 -28.91 -8.33 64.93
C SER A 11 -27.99 -8.84 63.84
N THR A 12 -27.13 -9.77 64.17
CA THR A 12 -26.31 -10.54 63.18
C THR A 12 -27.15 -11.66 62.62
N GLN A 13 -27.67 -11.50 61.41
CA GLN A 13 -28.20 -12.62 60.63
C GLN A 13 -27.06 -13.29 59.88
N SER A 14 -26.81 -14.54 60.22
CA SER A 14 -25.93 -15.47 59.49
C SER A 14 -26.60 -15.79 58.16
N LEU A 15 -25.99 -15.37 57.08
CA LEU A 15 -26.33 -15.85 55.72
C LEU A 15 -25.67 -17.19 55.53
N GLU A 16 -26.45 -18.26 55.48
CA GLU A 16 -26.04 -19.54 54.95
C GLU A 16 -25.81 -19.40 53.44
N VAL A 17 -24.55 -19.54 53.05
CA VAL A 17 -24.15 -19.63 51.64
C VAL A 17 -24.41 -21.06 51.19
N THR A 18 -25.49 -21.30 50.47
CA THR A 18 -25.68 -22.56 49.75
C THR A 18 -24.79 -22.55 48.54
N GLU A 19 -23.68 -23.27 48.62
CA GLU A 19 -22.89 -23.74 47.44
C GLU A 19 -23.77 -24.65 46.60
N ASN A 20 -24.24 -24.15 45.46
CA ASN A 20 -24.63 -24.98 44.33
C ASN A 20 -24.68 -24.15 43.02
N CYS A 21 -23.53 -23.67 42.58
CA CYS A 21 -23.36 -23.22 41.23
C CYS A 21 -22.73 -24.39 40.44
N TYR A 22 -23.59 -25.23 39.87
CA TYR A 22 -23.14 -26.06 38.74
C TYR A 22 -22.80 -25.12 37.60
N GLU A 23 -21.51 -24.99 37.31
CA GLU A 23 -21.05 -24.40 36.07
C GLU A 23 -21.50 -25.31 34.90
N GLU A 24 -22.64 -24.98 34.30
CA GLU A 24 -22.94 -25.46 32.95
C GLU A 24 -21.87 -24.89 32.02
N ARG A 25 -20.85 -25.69 31.84
CA ARG A 25 -19.86 -25.44 30.77
C ARG A 25 -20.60 -25.59 29.45
N ILE A 26 -21.08 -24.47 28.91
CA ILE A 26 -21.61 -24.40 27.54
C ILE A 26 -20.43 -24.70 26.64
N GLU A 27 -20.29 -25.95 26.21
CA GLU A 27 -19.43 -26.35 25.12
C GLU A 27 -20.01 -25.72 23.83
N GLN A 28 -19.58 -24.48 23.53
CA GLN A 28 -19.87 -23.92 22.22
C GLN A 28 -19.14 -24.81 21.19
N PRO A 29 -19.84 -25.30 20.17
CA PRO A 29 -19.18 -26.06 19.12
C PRO A 29 -18.10 -25.18 18.51
N ILE A 30 -16.86 -25.66 18.51
CA ILE A 30 -15.76 -25.06 17.78
C ILE A 30 -16.19 -25.08 16.31
N VAL A 31 -16.70 -23.97 15.82
CA VAL A 31 -16.98 -23.77 14.40
C VAL A 31 -15.60 -23.72 13.74
N GLU A 32 -15.19 -24.86 13.19
CA GLU A 32 -14.03 -24.93 12.33
C GLU A 32 -14.28 -24.02 11.13
N LEU A 33 -13.82 -22.79 11.22
CA LEU A 33 -13.86 -21.85 10.12
C LEU A 33 -12.97 -22.41 9.02
N LYS A 34 -13.60 -23.07 8.03
CA LYS A 34 -12.91 -23.39 6.78
C LYS A 34 -12.24 -22.12 6.31
N PRO A 35 -10.94 -22.17 5.94
CA PRO A 35 -10.28 -20.97 5.40
C PRO A 35 -11.13 -20.47 4.23
N LYS A 36 -11.82 -19.34 4.42
CA LYS A 36 -12.43 -18.62 3.30
C LYS A 36 -11.27 -18.37 2.35
N ASP A 37 -11.44 -18.72 1.08
CA ASP A 37 -10.55 -18.33 0.01
C ASP A 37 -10.36 -16.81 0.14
N VAL A 38 -9.26 -16.41 0.76
CA VAL A 38 -8.86 -15.02 0.86
C VAL A 38 -8.43 -14.64 -0.54
N GLN A 39 -9.36 -14.10 -1.33
CA GLN A 39 -8.99 -13.49 -2.59
C GLN A 39 -8.08 -12.32 -2.28
N VAL A 40 -6.79 -12.51 -2.50
CA VAL A 40 -5.80 -11.45 -2.35
C VAL A 40 -6.07 -10.40 -3.43
N VAL A 41 -6.63 -9.28 -3.03
CA VAL A 41 -6.88 -8.15 -3.93
C VAL A 41 -5.59 -7.35 -4.02
N ILE A 42 -4.91 -7.45 -5.16
CA ILE A 42 -3.69 -6.66 -5.45
C ILE A 42 -4.09 -5.19 -5.60
N SER A 43 -3.46 -4.32 -4.85
CA SER A 43 -3.70 -2.88 -4.83
C SER A 43 -2.78 -2.11 -5.79
N GLU A 44 -3.08 -0.83 -6.06
CA GLU A 44 -2.18 0.05 -6.81
C GLU A 44 -0.84 0.27 -6.06
N GLN A 45 -0.86 0.25 -4.72
CA GLN A 45 0.36 0.35 -3.91
C GLN A 45 1.26 -0.87 -4.10
N ASP A 46 0.67 -2.07 -4.24
CA ASP A 46 1.43 -3.28 -4.52
C ASP A 46 2.10 -3.20 -5.90
N LEU A 47 1.37 -2.70 -6.91
CA LEU A 47 1.95 -2.47 -8.24
C LEU A 47 3.15 -1.52 -8.16
N VAL A 48 3.00 -0.38 -7.48
CA VAL A 48 4.08 0.62 -7.36
C VAL A 48 5.28 0.03 -6.61
N SER A 49 5.03 -0.74 -5.55
CA SER A 49 6.08 -1.42 -4.78
C SER A 49 6.84 -2.42 -5.66
N ALA A 50 6.13 -3.22 -6.46
CA ALA A 50 6.73 -4.16 -7.41
C ALA A 50 7.55 -3.43 -8.49
N LEU A 51 7.04 -2.31 -9.04
CA LEU A 51 7.78 -1.49 -9.99
C LEU A 51 9.09 -0.97 -9.38
N ILE A 52 9.07 -0.44 -8.16
CA ILE A 52 10.25 0.06 -7.45
C ILE A 52 11.29 -1.06 -7.27
N LEU A 53 10.86 -2.27 -6.91
CA LEU A 53 11.75 -3.42 -6.75
C LEU A 53 12.42 -3.81 -8.09
N VAL A 54 11.67 -3.81 -9.18
CA VAL A 54 12.17 -4.13 -10.52
C VAL A 54 13.12 -3.05 -11.05
N GLU A 55 12.81 -1.76 -10.84
CA GLU A 55 13.55 -0.63 -11.40
C GLU A 55 14.86 -0.33 -10.65
N SER A 56 14.82 -0.31 -9.33
CA SER A 56 15.95 0.15 -8.52
C SER A 56 16.26 -0.71 -7.29
N ARG A 57 15.48 -1.75 -7.02
CA ARG A 57 15.50 -2.50 -5.75
C ARG A 57 15.28 -1.60 -4.52
N GLY A 58 14.50 -0.55 -4.68
CA GLY A 58 14.20 0.40 -3.62
C GLY A 58 15.22 1.52 -3.42
N ASN A 59 16.22 1.66 -4.29
CA ASN A 59 17.27 2.67 -4.16
C ASN A 59 16.86 4.01 -4.77
N ASP A 60 16.66 5.03 -3.93
CA ASP A 60 16.30 6.39 -4.37
C ASP A 60 17.43 7.14 -5.09
N SER A 61 18.68 6.70 -4.89
CA SER A 61 19.86 7.27 -5.54
C SER A 61 20.32 6.49 -6.78
N ALA A 62 19.52 5.51 -7.23
CA ALA A 62 19.88 4.72 -8.40
C ALA A 62 19.96 5.59 -9.66
N ILE A 63 21.00 5.34 -10.47
CA ILE A 63 21.18 5.98 -11.79
C ILE A 63 21.39 4.87 -12.81
N GLY A 64 20.39 4.66 -13.65
CA GLY A 64 20.43 3.76 -14.81
C GLY A 64 20.74 4.50 -16.09
N ASP A 65 20.87 3.76 -17.18
CA ASP A 65 21.08 4.29 -18.53
C ASP A 65 22.20 5.33 -18.64
N ARG A 66 23.28 5.16 -17.88
CA ARG A 66 24.41 6.13 -17.78
C ARG A 66 25.08 6.45 -19.13
N HIS A 67 24.86 5.61 -20.14
CA HIS A 67 25.33 5.84 -21.50
C HIS A 67 24.51 6.92 -22.26
N LEU A 68 23.34 7.28 -21.73
CA LEU A 68 22.45 8.30 -22.31
C LEU A 68 22.61 9.61 -21.54
N VAL A 69 23.74 10.29 -21.77
CA VAL A 69 24.07 11.54 -21.05
C VAL A 69 22.92 12.56 -21.15
N GLY A 70 22.45 13.03 -20.00
CA GLY A 70 21.33 13.98 -19.90
C GLY A 70 19.94 13.36 -20.02
N GLU A 71 19.83 12.06 -20.30
CA GLU A 71 18.57 11.31 -20.40
C GLU A 71 18.58 10.07 -19.47
N GLU A 72 19.43 10.08 -18.43
CA GLU A 72 19.56 8.98 -17.48
C GLU A 72 18.23 8.73 -16.74
N ALA A 73 17.95 7.45 -16.50
CA ALA A 73 16.89 7.01 -15.62
C ALA A 73 17.35 7.11 -14.16
N VAL A 74 16.56 7.75 -13.28
CA VAL A 74 17.01 8.13 -11.94
C VAL A 74 15.97 7.80 -10.89
N GLY A 75 16.44 7.43 -9.70
CA GLY A 75 15.66 7.26 -8.50
C GLY A 75 14.90 5.94 -8.41
N ALA A 76 13.99 5.84 -7.45
CA ALA A 76 13.25 4.62 -7.14
C ALA A 76 12.53 3.99 -8.33
N LEU A 77 11.87 4.81 -9.14
CA LEU A 77 11.11 4.39 -10.33
C LEU A 77 11.84 4.64 -11.64
N GLN A 78 13.15 4.90 -11.61
CA GLN A 78 14.00 5.12 -12.78
C GLN A 78 13.38 6.12 -13.77
N ILE A 79 12.96 7.29 -13.23
CA ILE A 79 12.31 8.34 -14.02
C ILE A 79 13.32 9.02 -14.94
N ARG A 80 12.99 9.09 -16.22
CA ARG A 80 13.75 9.83 -17.22
C ARG A 80 13.29 11.28 -17.33
N PRO A 81 14.13 12.21 -17.83
CA PRO A 81 13.76 13.61 -18.05
C PRO A 81 12.48 13.78 -18.86
N VAL A 82 12.22 12.91 -19.85
CA VAL A 82 11.00 12.94 -20.66
C VAL A 82 9.74 12.78 -19.80
N MET A 83 9.78 11.93 -18.77
CA MET A 83 8.66 11.74 -17.86
C MET A 83 8.41 12.99 -17.00
N VAL A 84 9.46 13.66 -16.51
CA VAL A 84 9.31 14.94 -15.76
C VAL A 84 8.67 15.98 -16.65
N ARG A 85 9.06 16.09 -17.93
CA ARG A 85 8.43 16.99 -18.91
C ARG A 85 6.96 16.64 -19.11
N GLU A 86 6.63 15.36 -19.23
CA GLU A 86 5.25 14.90 -19.42
C GLU A 86 4.37 15.21 -18.20
N VAL A 87 4.84 14.90 -16.99
CA VAL A 87 4.12 15.24 -15.75
C VAL A 87 3.87 16.75 -15.65
N ASN A 88 4.87 17.57 -15.95
CA ASN A 88 4.70 19.03 -15.96
C ASN A 88 3.72 19.51 -17.05
N ARG A 89 3.66 18.84 -18.20
CA ARG A 89 2.66 19.09 -19.25
C ARG A 89 1.25 18.77 -18.74
N ILE A 90 1.07 17.63 -18.07
CA ILE A 90 -0.21 17.21 -17.47
C ILE A 90 -0.67 18.25 -16.45
N LEU A 91 0.21 18.64 -15.53
CA LEU A 91 -0.08 19.64 -14.51
C LEU A 91 -0.48 20.99 -15.10
N LYS A 92 0.15 21.40 -16.21
CA LYS A 92 -0.24 22.61 -16.94
C LYS A 92 -1.67 22.50 -17.51
N ILE A 93 -2.03 21.37 -18.09
CA ILE A 93 -3.40 21.11 -18.59
C ILE A 93 -4.41 21.16 -17.44
N GLN A 94 -4.06 20.62 -16.28
CA GLN A 94 -4.88 20.64 -15.08
C GLN A 94 -4.92 22.00 -14.36
N LYS A 95 -4.25 23.03 -14.92
CA LYS A 95 -4.14 24.37 -14.34
C LYS A 95 -3.54 24.38 -12.92
N SER A 96 -2.66 23.42 -12.62
CA SER A 96 -1.94 23.34 -11.36
C SER A 96 -0.69 24.22 -11.43
N ASP A 97 -0.34 24.88 -10.30
CA ASP A 97 0.90 25.65 -10.17
C ASP A 97 2.12 24.75 -9.82
N LYS A 98 1.87 23.50 -9.43
CA LYS A 98 2.92 22.54 -9.08
C LYS A 98 3.80 22.21 -10.30
N ARG A 99 5.12 22.19 -10.08
CA ARG A 99 6.11 21.81 -11.10
C ARG A 99 7.22 20.98 -10.49
N TYR A 100 7.66 19.96 -11.22
CA TYR A 100 8.79 19.10 -10.84
C TYR A 100 10.06 19.49 -11.59
N LYS A 101 11.20 19.36 -10.92
CA LYS A 101 12.55 19.56 -11.46
C LYS A 101 13.24 18.21 -11.63
N LEU A 102 14.30 18.15 -12.45
CA LEU A 102 15.03 16.91 -12.68
C LEU A 102 15.60 16.30 -11.37
N LYS A 103 16.01 17.13 -10.41
CA LYS A 103 16.51 16.67 -9.11
C LYS A 103 15.43 15.99 -8.24
N ASP A 104 14.15 16.29 -8.46
CA ASP A 104 13.05 15.72 -7.68
C ASP A 104 12.86 14.23 -7.94
N ARG A 105 13.52 13.67 -8.96
CA ARG A 105 13.54 12.24 -9.26
C ARG A 105 14.28 11.41 -8.20
N PHE A 106 15.12 12.02 -7.37
CA PHE A 106 15.80 11.39 -6.23
C PHE A 106 14.99 11.40 -4.94
N ASP A 107 13.87 12.09 -4.92
CA ASP A 107 12.96 12.20 -3.78
C ASP A 107 11.85 11.18 -3.97
N ARG A 108 11.73 10.24 -3.01
CA ARG A 108 10.77 9.13 -3.06
C ARG A 108 9.34 9.62 -3.19
N GLU A 109 8.94 10.57 -2.37
CA GLU A 109 7.55 11.08 -2.36
C GLU A 109 7.21 11.76 -3.69
N LYS A 110 8.08 12.62 -4.18
CA LYS A 110 7.88 13.29 -5.48
C LYS A 110 7.89 12.32 -6.65
N THR A 111 8.70 11.27 -6.58
CA THR A 111 8.73 10.19 -7.57
C THR A 111 7.39 9.48 -7.64
N LEU A 112 6.81 9.13 -6.48
CA LEU A 112 5.49 8.54 -6.38
C LEU A 112 4.40 9.47 -6.90
N GLU A 113 4.43 10.75 -6.51
CA GLU A 113 3.48 11.75 -7.00
C GLU A 113 3.53 11.85 -8.54
N MET A 114 4.73 11.92 -9.13
CA MET A 114 4.90 11.96 -10.59
C MET A 114 4.31 10.72 -11.26
N PHE A 115 4.52 9.52 -10.68
CA PHE A 115 3.92 8.29 -11.18
C PHE A 115 2.40 8.36 -11.16
N TYR A 116 1.78 8.74 -10.03
CA TYR A 116 0.33 8.80 -9.92
C TYR A 116 -0.30 9.88 -10.82
N ILE A 117 0.35 11.03 -11.01
CA ILE A 117 -0.11 12.06 -11.96
C ILE A 117 -0.15 11.48 -13.38
N TRP A 118 0.93 10.82 -13.81
CA TRP A 118 1.02 10.18 -15.12
C TRP A 118 0.00 9.04 -15.26
N LYS A 119 -0.07 8.14 -14.28
CA LYS A 119 -0.98 6.99 -14.27
C LYS A 119 -2.44 7.45 -14.33
N ASN A 120 -2.84 8.40 -13.48
CA ASN A 120 -4.23 8.86 -13.44
C ASN A 120 -4.65 9.61 -14.70
N TYR A 121 -3.71 10.24 -15.38
CA TYR A 121 -4.01 10.96 -16.64
C TYR A 121 -4.12 10.00 -17.84
N HIS A 122 -3.20 9.04 -17.96
CA HIS A 122 -3.10 8.17 -19.14
C HIS A 122 -3.72 6.78 -18.95
N HIS A 123 -3.84 6.30 -17.71
CA HIS A 123 -4.12 4.92 -17.37
C HIS A 123 -5.13 4.78 -16.22
N LYS A 124 -6.13 5.68 -16.16
CA LYS A 124 -7.11 5.70 -15.07
C LYS A 124 -7.81 4.35 -14.91
N ASP A 125 -8.21 3.74 -16.04
CA ASP A 125 -8.98 2.50 -16.10
C ASP A 125 -8.18 1.34 -16.75
N SER A 126 -6.85 1.45 -16.79
CA SER A 126 -5.99 0.40 -17.35
C SER A 126 -5.67 -0.67 -16.31
N ASP A 127 -5.49 -1.90 -16.76
CA ASP A 127 -4.96 -2.98 -15.95
C ASP A 127 -3.47 -2.79 -15.60
N PHE A 128 -2.98 -3.54 -14.62
CA PHE A 128 -1.62 -3.42 -14.12
C PHE A 128 -0.55 -3.83 -15.16
N GLU A 129 -0.87 -4.80 -16.03
CA GLU A 129 0.04 -5.17 -17.12
C GLU A 129 0.24 -3.99 -18.07
N THR A 130 -0.85 -3.37 -18.51
CA THR A 130 -0.82 -2.21 -19.40
C THR A 130 -0.05 -1.04 -18.78
N ILE A 131 -0.30 -0.73 -17.51
CA ILE A 131 0.41 0.32 -16.77
C ILE A 131 1.91 0.02 -16.74
N ALA A 132 2.31 -1.16 -16.27
CA ALA A 132 3.71 -1.55 -16.13
C ALA A 132 4.44 -1.57 -17.48
N ARG A 133 3.81 -2.12 -18.52
CA ARG A 133 4.41 -2.20 -19.85
C ARG A 133 4.54 -0.84 -20.53
N ASN A 134 3.58 0.06 -20.28
CA ASN A 134 3.68 1.43 -20.76
C ASN A 134 4.67 2.28 -19.96
N TRP A 135 4.83 1.99 -18.66
CA TRP A 135 5.89 2.61 -17.85
C TRP A 135 7.28 2.31 -18.46
N ASN A 136 7.55 1.05 -18.75
CA ASN A 136 8.83 0.61 -19.30
C ASN A 136 9.02 0.98 -20.78
N GLY A 137 7.99 0.81 -21.61
CA GLY A 137 8.08 0.91 -23.07
C GLY A 137 7.50 2.20 -23.67
N GLY A 138 7.00 3.13 -22.85
CA GLY A 138 6.33 4.35 -23.31
C GLY A 138 4.87 4.11 -23.75
N PRO A 139 4.19 5.09 -24.38
CA PRO A 139 2.74 5.10 -24.60
C PRO A 139 2.14 3.91 -25.34
N ARG A 140 2.96 3.15 -26.06
CA ARG A 140 2.56 1.92 -26.78
C ARG A 140 3.35 0.69 -26.31
N GLY A 141 3.91 0.76 -25.10
CA GLY A 141 4.69 -0.33 -24.51
C GLY A 141 3.89 -1.63 -24.44
N TYR A 142 2.61 -1.57 -24.07
CA TYR A 142 1.74 -2.72 -23.99
C TYR A 142 1.57 -3.51 -25.31
N LYS A 143 1.83 -2.87 -26.46
CA LYS A 143 1.81 -3.53 -27.78
C LYS A 143 3.14 -4.19 -28.18
N ARG A 144 4.21 -3.93 -27.43
CA ARG A 144 5.57 -4.40 -27.78
C ARG A 144 5.90 -5.71 -27.07
N ASN A 145 6.27 -6.75 -27.79
CA ASN A 145 6.70 -8.02 -27.19
C ASN A 145 7.93 -7.86 -26.28
N SER A 146 8.80 -6.87 -26.54
CA SER A 146 9.97 -6.60 -25.71
C SER A 146 9.63 -6.24 -24.25
N THR A 147 8.45 -5.65 -24.00
CA THR A 147 8.00 -5.29 -22.65
C THR A 147 7.38 -6.45 -21.87
N LEU A 148 7.09 -7.58 -22.52
CA LEU A 148 6.58 -8.77 -21.83
C LEU A 148 7.58 -9.32 -20.80
N ARG A 149 8.89 -9.28 -21.13
CA ARG A 149 9.93 -9.69 -20.18
C ARG A 149 9.94 -8.80 -18.93
N TYR A 150 9.69 -7.51 -19.12
CA TYR A 150 9.57 -6.56 -18.00
C TYR A 150 8.34 -6.89 -17.14
N TRP A 151 7.18 -7.08 -17.76
CA TRP A 151 5.95 -7.45 -17.07
C TRP A 151 6.11 -8.72 -16.22
N LYS A 152 6.73 -9.77 -16.76
CA LYS A 152 6.99 -11.01 -16.01
C LYS A 152 7.83 -10.78 -14.74
N LYS A 153 8.75 -9.79 -14.74
CA LYS A 153 9.49 -9.43 -13.53
C LYS A 153 8.58 -8.74 -12.51
N VAL A 154 7.76 -7.78 -12.96
CA VAL A 154 6.80 -7.08 -12.09
C VAL A 154 5.81 -8.07 -11.48
N GLN A 155 5.28 -8.98 -12.27
CA GLN A 155 4.35 -10.02 -11.82
C GLN A 155 4.97 -10.90 -10.73
N LYS A 156 6.21 -11.32 -10.90
CA LYS A 156 6.93 -12.09 -9.88
C LYS A 156 7.06 -11.34 -8.54
N GLU A 157 7.32 -10.02 -8.58
CA GLU A 157 7.38 -9.21 -7.35
C GLU A 157 5.99 -9.05 -6.73
N LEU A 158 4.93 -8.87 -7.54
CA LEU A 158 3.54 -8.84 -7.06
C LEU A 158 3.17 -10.15 -6.35
N ASP A 159 3.46 -11.30 -6.96
CA ASP A 159 3.21 -12.62 -6.36
C ASP A 159 3.93 -12.76 -5.01
N GLY A 160 5.16 -12.23 -4.90
CA GLY A 160 5.91 -12.23 -3.65
C GLY A 160 5.35 -11.32 -2.55
N LEU A 161 4.58 -10.29 -2.90
CA LEU A 161 3.91 -9.40 -1.93
C LEU A 161 2.62 -10.01 -1.39
N THR A 162 1.95 -10.86 -2.17
CA THR A 162 0.66 -11.47 -1.82
C THR A 162 0.78 -12.68 -0.89
N VAL A 163 1.97 -13.23 -0.70
CA VAL A 163 2.24 -14.41 0.15
C VAL A 163 2.64 -14.00 1.59
N ARG A 164 2.64 -12.71 1.90
CA ARG A 164 2.94 -12.21 3.25
C ARG A 164 1.67 -11.86 3.99
#